data_7a6e8b8510b0526e425a9dcb0c62a263
#
_entry.id   7a6e8b8510b0526e425a9dcb0c62a263
#
_cell.length_a   1.000
_cell.length_b   1.000
_cell.length_c   1.000
_cell.angle_alpha   90.00
_cell.angle_beta   90.00
_cell.angle_gamma   90.00
#
_symmetry.space_group_name_H-M   'P 1'
#
loop_
_entity.id
_entity.type
_entity.pdbx_description
1 polymer ?
#
loop_
_entity_poly.entity_id
_entity_poly.type
_entity_poly.pdbx_seq_one_letter_code
_entity_poly.pdbx_strand_id
1 'polypeptide(L)'
;MKPVITRSVLLATLRQIVEALPSVLAAWEGGSAAFSYCDEWSDIDAVLVVDDEAIAAVFSAVESGLAHLSPMDLAYEVPGTQGYQQRFYRLKGCSEFLVVDLVLLKRSDPLLFREVELHGHGQTWLDRAGLLGERHLDLVRDRAQAHARLPALRAAFAMFQHIPTKERLRGRAVEALQFYHRLTLLPLVEVLRLLHCPARRGFGLRYLARDLPPAVCARIEVLAFVRDLTDLEVKHGQAQLWFWEILGVLEASGPGPAH
;
A
#
# COMPACT_ATOMS: atom_id res chain seq x y z
N MET A 1 10.67 17.50 31.04
CA MET A 1 10.35 16.89 29.75
C MET A 1 8.84 16.91 29.59
N LYS A 2 8.29 17.47 28.50
CA LYS A 2 6.88 17.29 28.18
C LYS A 2 6.63 15.78 27.96
N PRO A 3 5.49 15.22 28.39
CA PRO A 3 5.19 13.83 28.13
C PRO A 3 5.21 13.59 26.61
N VAL A 4 5.95 12.57 26.17
CA VAL A 4 5.94 12.15 24.78
C VAL A 4 4.58 11.52 24.52
N ILE A 5 3.85 12.04 23.52
CA ILE A 5 2.56 11.48 23.11
C ILE A 5 2.84 10.14 22.42
N THR A 6 2.34 9.07 23.02
CA THR A 6 2.47 7.71 22.49
C THR A 6 1.36 7.42 21.48
N ARG A 7 1.56 6.39 20.65
CA ARG A 7 0.55 5.90 19.71
C ARG A 7 -0.77 5.56 20.40
N SER A 8 -0.71 4.91 21.57
CA SER A 8 -1.92 4.56 22.34
C SER A 8 -2.71 5.76 22.82
N VAL A 9 -2.04 6.83 23.26
CA VAL A 9 -2.68 8.08 23.67
C VAL A 9 -3.32 8.77 22.46
N LEU A 10 -2.62 8.89 21.36
CA LEU A 10 -3.12 9.52 20.14
C LEU A 10 -4.31 8.75 19.57
N LEU A 11 -4.21 7.41 19.50
CA LEU A 11 -5.29 6.53 19.06
C LEU A 11 -6.54 6.64 19.93
N ALA A 12 -6.37 6.61 21.25
CA ALA A 12 -7.50 6.76 22.19
C ALA A 12 -8.20 8.12 22.02
N THR A 13 -7.41 9.20 21.88
CA THR A 13 -7.95 10.56 21.64
C THR A 13 -8.71 10.61 20.32
N LEU A 14 -8.14 10.07 19.23
CA LEU A 14 -8.79 10.05 17.93
C LEU A 14 -10.12 9.28 17.97
N ARG A 15 -10.14 8.11 18.62
CA ARG A 15 -11.36 7.33 18.83
C ARG A 15 -12.44 8.11 19.57
N GLN A 16 -12.08 8.76 20.67
CA GLN A 16 -13.03 9.59 21.44
C GLN A 16 -13.62 10.72 20.59
N ILE A 17 -12.81 11.40 19.79
CA ILE A 17 -13.27 12.46 18.88
C ILE A 17 -14.28 11.87 17.88
N VAL A 18 -13.92 10.77 17.24
CA VAL A 18 -14.73 10.09 16.20
C VAL A 18 -16.05 9.58 16.80
N GLU A 19 -16.03 8.96 17.97
CA GLU A 19 -17.20 8.46 18.67
C GLU A 19 -18.18 9.58 19.08
N ALA A 20 -17.68 10.78 19.33
CA ALA A 20 -18.51 11.94 19.67
C ALA A 20 -19.22 12.57 18.45
N LEU A 21 -18.86 12.21 17.22
CA LEU A 21 -19.41 12.77 16.00
C LEU A 21 -20.58 11.92 15.47
N PRO A 22 -21.85 12.40 15.54
CA PRO A 22 -23.01 11.65 15.06
C PRO A 22 -22.98 11.38 13.54
N SER A 23 -22.34 12.25 12.75
CA SER A 23 -22.18 12.11 11.29
C SER A 23 -21.17 11.04 10.88
N VAL A 24 -20.40 10.46 11.83
CA VAL A 24 -19.56 9.30 11.57
C VAL A 24 -20.38 8.04 11.76
N LEU A 25 -20.58 7.30 10.67
CA LEU A 25 -21.44 6.11 10.62
C LEU A 25 -20.67 4.83 10.90
N ALA A 26 -19.42 4.76 10.46
CA ALA A 26 -18.52 3.66 10.73
C ALA A 26 -17.08 4.17 10.78
N ALA A 27 -16.23 3.50 11.57
CA ALA A 27 -14.82 3.83 11.69
C ALA A 27 -13.99 2.59 12.04
N TRP A 28 -12.82 2.48 11.42
CA TRP A 28 -11.85 1.41 11.72
C TRP A 28 -10.42 1.89 11.52
N GLU A 29 -9.49 1.16 12.09
CA GLU A 29 -8.06 1.28 11.82
C GLU A 29 -7.63 0.24 10.80
N GLY A 30 -7.00 0.72 9.74
CA GLY A 30 -6.45 -0.07 8.64
C GLY A 30 -4.95 -0.35 8.81
N GLY A 31 -4.25 -0.32 7.68
CA GLY A 31 -2.79 -0.37 7.60
C GLY A 31 -2.14 -1.52 8.37
N SER A 32 -1.08 -1.22 9.11
CA SER A 32 -0.34 -2.22 9.91
C SER A 32 -1.20 -2.88 10.98
N ALA A 33 -2.16 -2.17 11.57
CA ALA A 33 -3.07 -2.68 12.58
C ALA A 33 -4.01 -3.76 12.04
N ALA A 34 -4.46 -3.63 10.79
CA ALA A 34 -5.33 -4.61 10.14
C ALA A 34 -4.64 -5.96 9.89
N PHE A 35 -3.32 -6.01 9.94
CA PHE A 35 -2.51 -7.22 9.78
C PHE A 35 -1.84 -7.68 11.09
N SER A 36 -2.19 -7.06 12.22
CA SER A 36 -1.57 -7.33 13.53
C SER A 36 -0.03 -7.14 13.51
N TYR A 37 0.43 -6.14 12.77
CA TYR A 37 1.84 -5.86 12.51
C TYR A 37 2.23 -4.44 12.93
N CYS A 38 1.72 -3.98 14.08
CA CYS A 38 2.10 -2.68 14.63
C CYS A 38 3.44 -2.78 15.37
N ASP A 39 4.32 -1.82 15.10
CA ASP A 39 5.59 -1.62 15.78
C ASP A 39 5.77 -0.16 16.21
N GLU A 40 6.96 0.19 16.68
CA GLU A 40 7.30 1.56 17.12
C GLU A 40 7.37 2.58 15.99
N TRP A 41 7.40 2.11 14.74
CA TRP A 41 7.46 2.93 13.50
C TRP A 41 6.08 3.09 12.86
N SER A 42 5.06 2.40 13.39
CA SER A 42 3.72 2.37 12.79
C SER A 42 2.96 3.68 13.07
N ASP A 43 2.36 4.20 12.02
CA ASP A 43 1.39 5.29 12.02
C ASP A 43 -0.01 4.83 12.44
N ILE A 44 -1.01 5.71 12.33
CA ILE A 44 -2.43 5.39 12.57
C ILE A 44 -3.18 5.61 11.27
N ASP A 45 -3.59 4.53 10.63
CA ASP A 45 -4.42 4.53 9.42
C ASP A 45 -5.90 4.51 9.81
N ALA A 46 -6.53 5.66 9.91
CA ALA A 46 -7.93 5.82 10.30
C ALA A 46 -8.82 5.97 9.07
N VAL A 47 -9.81 5.10 8.92
CA VAL A 47 -10.79 5.18 7.86
C VAL A 47 -12.18 5.36 8.47
N LEU A 48 -12.90 6.39 8.00
CA LEU A 48 -14.24 6.72 8.50
C LEU A 48 -15.23 6.80 7.33
N VAL A 49 -16.41 6.24 7.52
CA VAL A 49 -17.57 6.46 6.66
C VAL A 49 -18.42 7.52 7.31
N VAL A 50 -18.73 8.58 6.58
CA VAL A 50 -19.46 9.73 7.09
C VAL A 50 -20.65 10.06 6.19
N ASP A 51 -21.62 10.82 6.71
CA ASP A 51 -22.67 11.40 5.89
C ASP A 51 -22.05 12.27 4.80
N ASP A 52 -22.59 12.22 3.59
CA ASP A 52 -21.97 12.78 2.37
C ASP A 52 -21.65 14.28 2.49
N GLU A 53 -22.51 15.03 3.19
CA GLU A 53 -22.34 16.47 3.40
C GLU A 53 -21.45 16.81 4.61
N ALA A 54 -21.04 15.81 5.41
CA ALA A 54 -20.32 16.03 6.67
C ALA A 54 -18.79 16.01 6.54
N ILE A 55 -18.24 15.69 5.37
CA ILE A 55 -16.80 15.52 5.14
C ILE A 55 -15.97 16.68 5.75
N ALA A 56 -16.27 17.92 5.35
CA ALA A 56 -15.51 19.08 5.82
C ALA A 56 -15.66 19.31 7.33
N ALA A 57 -16.87 19.10 7.87
CA ALA A 57 -17.15 19.26 9.30
C ALA A 57 -16.42 18.21 10.13
N VAL A 58 -16.34 16.95 9.65
CA VAL A 58 -15.62 15.87 10.34
C VAL A 58 -14.11 16.14 10.34
N PHE A 59 -13.51 16.57 9.23
CA PHE A 59 -12.10 16.97 9.22
C PHE A 59 -11.85 18.10 10.24
N SER A 60 -12.67 19.15 10.22
CA SER A 60 -12.52 20.28 11.16
C SER A 60 -12.65 19.87 12.63
N ALA A 61 -13.59 18.96 12.94
CA ALA A 61 -13.77 18.45 14.28
C ALA A 61 -12.57 17.59 14.75
N VAL A 62 -12.05 16.72 13.87
CA VAL A 62 -10.85 15.92 14.17
C VAL A 62 -9.64 16.82 14.37
N GLU A 63 -9.41 17.80 13.50
CA GLU A 63 -8.31 18.77 13.61
C GLU A 63 -8.38 19.55 14.93
N SER A 64 -9.58 20.04 15.29
CA SER A 64 -9.81 20.75 16.56
C SER A 64 -9.54 19.85 17.76
N GLY A 65 -10.04 18.61 17.74
CA GLY A 65 -9.84 17.65 18.82
C GLY A 65 -8.36 17.25 18.99
N LEU A 66 -7.66 17.01 17.90
CA LEU A 66 -6.22 16.72 17.92
C LEU A 66 -5.40 17.93 18.43
N ALA A 67 -5.79 19.14 18.04
CA ALA A 67 -5.14 20.37 18.51
C ALA A 67 -5.29 20.61 20.03
N HIS A 68 -6.34 20.07 20.66
CA HIS A 68 -6.47 20.09 22.13
C HIS A 68 -5.46 19.15 22.82
N LEU A 69 -5.12 18.02 22.19
CA LEU A 69 -4.09 17.12 22.71
C LEU A 69 -2.69 17.75 22.58
N SER A 70 -2.38 18.27 21.40
CA SER A 70 -1.12 18.96 21.11
C SER A 70 -1.23 19.80 19.83
N PRO A 71 -0.48 20.91 19.74
CA PRO A 71 -0.48 21.72 18.53
C PRO A 71 -0.12 20.90 17.30
N MET A 72 -0.80 21.15 16.18
CA MET A 72 -0.48 20.59 14.88
C MET A 72 0.93 21.03 14.46
N ASP A 73 1.79 20.06 14.09
CA ASP A 73 3.12 20.33 13.56
C ASP A 73 3.07 20.41 12.01
N LEU A 74 2.45 19.41 11.41
CA LEU A 74 2.21 19.34 9.96
C LEU A 74 0.80 18.82 9.68
N ALA A 75 0.21 19.36 8.61
CA ALA A 75 -1.01 18.86 8.02
C ALA A 75 -0.84 18.85 6.49
N TYR A 76 -1.29 17.78 5.84
CA TYR A 76 -1.23 17.65 4.39
C TYR A 76 -2.51 17.00 3.86
N GLU A 77 -3.14 17.64 2.89
CA GLU A 77 -4.28 17.08 2.17
C GLU A 77 -3.83 16.47 0.85
N VAL A 78 -4.23 15.23 0.58
CA VAL A 78 -3.91 14.53 -0.67
C VAL A 78 -4.81 15.04 -1.78
N PRO A 79 -4.27 15.68 -2.82
CA PRO A 79 -5.10 16.20 -3.91
C PRO A 79 -5.57 15.09 -4.85
N GLY A 80 -6.79 15.25 -5.40
CA GLY A 80 -7.27 14.47 -6.55
C GLY A 80 -7.56 12.99 -6.26
N THR A 81 -7.88 12.62 -5.03
CA THR A 81 -8.34 11.26 -4.69
C THR A 81 -9.72 10.98 -5.30
N GLN A 82 -9.93 9.73 -5.74
CA GLN A 82 -11.22 9.30 -6.29
C GLN A 82 -11.97 8.45 -5.27
N GLY A 83 -13.20 8.86 -4.93
CA GLY A 83 -14.07 8.12 -4.02
C GLY A 83 -13.76 8.30 -2.52
N TYR A 84 -12.74 9.06 -2.14
CA TYR A 84 -12.41 9.37 -0.75
C TYR A 84 -11.69 10.72 -0.64
N GLN A 85 -11.59 11.25 0.59
CA GLN A 85 -10.71 12.37 0.92
C GLN A 85 -9.71 11.92 1.98
N GLN A 86 -8.47 12.40 1.89
CA GLN A 86 -7.38 11.94 2.77
C GLN A 86 -6.56 13.12 3.27
N ARG A 87 -6.30 13.13 4.58
CA ARG A 87 -5.41 14.10 5.22
C ARG A 87 -4.45 13.40 6.17
N PHE A 88 -3.23 13.89 6.19
CA PHE A 88 -2.19 13.45 7.11
C PHE A 88 -1.97 14.52 8.19
N TYR A 89 -1.82 14.08 9.44
CA TYR A 89 -1.54 14.97 10.55
C TYR A 89 -0.36 14.47 11.39
N ARG A 90 0.55 15.38 11.73
CA ARG A 90 1.59 15.15 12.72
C ARG A 90 1.46 16.19 13.84
N LEU A 91 1.50 15.72 15.09
CA LEU A 91 1.39 16.60 16.27
C LEU A 91 2.77 16.86 16.88
N LYS A 92 2.95 18.04 17.47
CA LYS A 92 4.14 18.34 18.30
C LYS A 92 4.16 17.40 19.50
N GLY A 93 5.35 16.89 19.84
CA GLY A 93 5.50 15.94 20.97
C GLY A 93 5.21 14.47 20.63
N CYS A 94 4.81 14.16 19.41
CA CYS A 94 4.83 12.81 18.87
C CYS A 94 6.21 12.47 18.30
N SER A 95 6.46 11.17 18.11
CA SER A 95 7.53 10.69 17.25
C SER A 95 7.32 11.21 15.82
N GLU A 96 8.40 11.46 15.06
CA GLU A 96 8.32 11.85 13.65
C GLU A 96 7.67 10.77 12.76
N PHE A 97 7.67 9.52 13.21
CA PHE A 97 7.04 8.38 12.54
C PHE A 97 5.55 8.26 12.88
N LEU A 98 5.09 8.86 13.97
CA LEU A 98 3.70 8.77 14.41
C LEU A 98 2.85 9.84 13.72
N VAL A 99 2.28 9.45 12.59
CA VAL A 99 1.39 10.25 11.77
C VAL A 99 -0.03 9.69 11.87
N VAL A 100 -1.04 10.53 11.80
CA VAL A 100 -2.43 10.11 11.57
C VAL A 100 -2.70 10.25 10.08
N ASP A 101 -2.95 9.12 9.41
CA ASP A 101 -3.50 9.04 8.06
C ASP A 101 -5.01 8.90 8.18
N LEU A 102 -5.73 9.98 7.88
CA LEU A 102 -7.19 10.04 8.02
C LEU A 102 -7.86 10.03 6.66
N VAL A 103 -8.58 8.95 6.38
CA VAL A 103 -9.37 8.77 5.17
C VAL A 103 -10.87 8.92 5.51
N LEU A 104 -11.57 9.76 4.77
CA LEU A 104 -13.03 9.88 4.84
C LEU A 104 -13.68 9.35 3.57
N LEU A 105 -14.62 8.43 3.75
CA LEU A 105 -15.47 7.84 2.71
C LEU A 105 -16.89 8.40 2.85
N LYS A 106 -17.57 8.62 1.74
CA LYS A 106 -18.98 8.97 1.73
C LYS A 106 -19.85 7.76 2.05
N ARG A 107 -20.97 7.99 2.72
CA ARG A 107 -22.00 6.97 2.92
C ARG A 107 -22.52 6.39 1.61
N SER A 108 -22.63 7.21 0.56
CA SER A 108 -23.06 6.79 -0.78
C SER A 108 -22.06 5.87 -1.48
N ASP A 109 -20.77 5.85 -1.05
CA ASP A 109 -19.71 4.98 -1.59
C ASP A 109 -18.77 4.49 -0.47
N PRO A 110 -19.23 3.59 0.43
CA PRO A 110 -18.48 3.17 1.61
C PRO A 110 -17.57 1.96 1.39
N LEU A 111 -17.32 1.55 0.13
CA LEU A 111 -16.84 0.20 -0.17
C LEU A 111 -15.33 0.07 -0.33
N LEU A 112 -14.57 1.18 -0.21
CA LEU A 112 -13.13 1.15 -0.37
C LEU A 112 -12.42 0.56 0.86
N PHE A 113 -11.25 -0.06 0.63
CA PHE A 113 -10.33 -0.55 1.68
C PHE A 113 -10.93 -1.63 2.60
N ARG A 114 -11.82 -2.49 2.06
CA ARG A 114 -12.56 -3.48 2.86
C ARG A 114 -12.23 -4.95 2.54
N GLU A 115 -11.65 -5.22 1.38
CA GLU A 115 -11.31 -6.60 0.99
C GLU A 115 -10.16 -7.12 1.87
N VAL A 116 -10.44 -8.17 2.64
CA VAL A 116 -9.51 -8.73 3.64
C VAL A 116 -8.19 -9.17 3.01
N GLU A 117 -8.22 -9.73 1.81
CA GLU A 117 -7.03 -10.19 1.11
C GLU A 117 -6.08 -9.03 0.73
N LEU A 118 -6.63 -7.83 0.56
CA LEU A 118 -5.87 -6.61 0.22
C LEU A 118 -5.49 -5.81 1.46
N HIS A 119 -6.46 -5.59 2.35
CA HIS A 119 -6.38 -4.57 3.40
C HIS A 119 -6.33 -5.15 4.81
N GLY A 120 -6.43 -6.49 4.97
CA GLY A 120 -6.44 -7.16 6.26
C GLY A 120 -7.76 -6.98 7.02
N HIS A 121 -7.77 -7.42 8.28
CA HIS A 121 -8.92 -7.28 9.18
C HIS A 121 -8.84 -5.94 9.92
N GLY A 122 -9.51 -4.91 9.42
CA GLY A 122 -9.53 -3.59 10.05
C GLY A 122 -10.02 -3.66 11.50
N GLN A 123 -9.34 -2.94 12.39
CA GLN A 123 -9.72 -2.84 13.81
C GLN A 123 -10.92 -1.90 13.95
N THR A 124 -12.13 -2.45 14.05
CA THR A 124 -13.37 -1.66 14.16
C THR A 124 -13.37 -0.79 15.42
N TRP A 125 -13.65 0.49 15.27
CA TRP A 125 -13.87 1.44 16.36
C TRP A 125 -15.35 1.61 16.64
N LEU A 126 -16.16 1.85 15.58
CA LEU A 126 -17.61 1.93 15.67
C LEU A 126 -18.25 1.50 14.35
N ASP A 127 -19.50 1.05 14.41
CA ASP A 127 -20.33 0.73 13.23
C ASP A 127 -21.80 0.98 13.56
N ARG A 128 -22.25 2.22 13.39
CA ARG A 128 -23.63 2.64 13.66
C ARG A 128 -24.61 2.24 12.56
N ALA A 129 -24.08 2.01 11.36
CA ALA A 129 -24.90 1.75 10.17
C ALA A 129 -24.81 0.31 9.65
N GLY A 130 -24.10 -0.58 10.35
CA GLY A 130 -23.92 -1.97 9.92
C GLY A 130 -23.12 -2.08 8.61
N LEU A 131 -22.14 -1.20 8.39
CA LEU A 131 -21.37 -1.13 7.16
C LEU A 131 -20.13 -2.01 7.17
N LEU A 132 -19.68 -2.43 8.37
CA LEU A 132 -18.38 -3.08 8.55
C LEU A 132 -18.42 -4.61 8.49
N GLY A 133 -19.37 -5.20 7.76
CA GLY A 133 -19.36 -6.63 7.42
C GLY A 133 -18.08 -7.04 6.69
N GLU A 134 -17.59 -8.24 6.91
CA GLU A 134 -16.40 -8.78 6.24
C GLU A 134 -16.62 -8.83 4.72
N ARG A 135 -15.60 -8.45 3.96
CA ARG A 135 -15.62 -8.47 2.49
C ARG A 135 -14.41 -9.23 1.98
N HIS A 136 -14.65 -10.02 0.96
CA HIS A 136 -13.63 -10.82 0.30
C HIS A 136 -13.55 -10.48 -1.18
N LEU A 137 -12.38 -10.66 -1.77
CA LEU A 137 -12.22 -10.64 -3.21
C LEU A 137 -12.99 -11.81 -3.84
N ASP A 138 -13.56 -11.57 -5.02
CA ASP A 138 -13.94 -12.66 -5.91
C ASP A 138 -12.65 -13.32 -6.45
N LEU A 139 -12.20 -14.35 -5.75
CA LEU A 139 -10.94 -15.04 -6.05
C LEU A 139 -10.93 -15.69 -7.44
N VAL A 140 -12.08 -16.10 -7.96
CA VAL A 140 -12.20 -16.68 -9.31
C VAL A 140 -11.93 -15.58 -10.35
N ARG A 141 -12.61 -14.46 -10.22
CA ARG A 141 -12.44 -13.30 -11.08
C ARG A 141 -11.02 -12.72 -10.96
N ASP A 142 -10.50 -12.62 -9.75
CA ASP A 142 -9.15 -12.08 -9.50
C ASP A 142 -8.07 -12.95 -10.14
N ARG A 143 -8.16 -14.27 -10.02
CA ARG A 143 -7.25 -15.23 -10.70
C ARG A 143 -7.35 -15.15 -12.21
N ALA A 144 -8.57 -15.05 -12.76
CA ALA A 144 -8.76 -14.89 -14.20
C ALA A 144 -8.09 -13.59 -14.71
N GLN A 145 -8.25 -12.48 -13.98
CA GLN A 145 -7.59 -11.20 -14.29
C GLN A 145 -6.06 -11.30 -14.19
N ALA A 146 -5.56 -11.98 -13.16
CA ALA A 146 -4.12 -12.22 -12.97
C ALA A 146 -3.54 -12.99 -14.16
N HIS A 147 -4.20 -14.06 -14.60
CA HIS A 147 -3.77 -14.85 -15.74
C HIS A 147 -3.86 -14.07 -17.07
N ALA A 148 -4.93 -13.31 -17.28
CA ALA A 148 -5.11 -12.44 -18.44
C ALA A 148 -4.02 -11.35 -18.56
N ARG A 149 -3.33 -11.02 -17.46
CA ARG A 149 -2.22 -10.06 -17.41
C ARG A 149 -0.92 -10.61 -18.02
N LEU A 150 -0.68 -11.92 -17.98
CA LEU A 150 0.61 -12.55 -18.37
C LEU A 150 1.05 -12.26 -19.81
N PRO A 151 0.20 -12.33 -20.86
CA PRO A 151 0.61 -11.99 -22.23
C PRO A 151 1.12 -10.56 -22.36
N ALA A 152 0.46 -9.60 -21.70
CA ALA A 152 0.87 -8.19 -21.72
C ALA A 152 2.20 -7.97 -20.99
N LEU A 153 2.42 -8.65 -19.85
CA LEU A 153 3.71 -8.64 -19.13
C LEU A 153 4.82 -9.20 -19.99
N ARG A 154 4.60 -10.36 -20.61
CA ARG A 154 5.55 -10.99 -21.54
C ARG A 154 5.97 -10.04 -22.66
N ALA A 155 4.98 -9.46 -23.35
CA ALA A 155 5.22 -8.60 -24.50
C ALA A 155 5.96 -7.31 -24.09
N ALA A 156 5.52 -6.65 -23.02
CA ALA A 156 6.14 -5.43 -22.53
C ALA A 156 7.57 -5.69 -22.03
N PHE A 157 7.78 -6.78 -21.28
CA PHE A 157 9.11 -7.12 -20.79
C PHE A 157 10.07 -7.42 -21.94
N ALA A 158 9.69 -8.25 -22.91
CA ALA A 158 10.50 -8.53 -24.09
C ALA A 158 10.84 -7.27 -24.89
N MET A 159 9.86 -6.37 -25.04
CA MET A 159 10.03 -5.17 -25.86
C MET A 159 10.99 -4.16 -25.25
N PHE A 160 10.98 -3.96 -23.93
CA PHE A 160 11.59 -2.75 -23.33
C PHE A 160 12.95 -2.97 -22.67
N GLN A 161 13.51 -4.20 -22.63
CA GLN A 161 14.82 -4.44 -21.98
C GLN A 161 16.01 -3.76 -22.67
N HIS A 162 15.87 -3.35 -23.92
CA HIS A 162 16.89 -2.57 -24.62
C HIS A 162 17.05 -1.15 -24.06
N ILE A 163 16.05 -0.59 -23.36
CA ILE A 163 16.08 0.80 -22.89
C ILE A 163 17.12 1.00 -21.77
N PRO A 164 17.09 0.24 -20.64
CA PRO A 164 18.16 0.36 -19.63
C PRO A 164 19.54 0.03 -20.20
N THR A 165 19.66 -0.94 -21.10
CA THR A 165 20.92 -1.28 -21.79
C THR A 165 21.44 -0.10 -22.60
N LYS A 166 20.59 0.54 -23.39
CA LYS A 166 20.95 1.70 -24.21
C LYS A 166 21.47 2.88 -23.36
N GLU A 167 20.80 3.21 -22.26
CA GLU A 167 21.24 4.31 -21.40
C GLU A 167 22.53 3.95 -20.65
N ARG A 168 22.72 2.70 -20.25
CA ARG A 168 23.99 2.20 -19.71
C ARG A 168 25.14 2.36 -20.71
N LEU A 169 24.94 1.96 -21.97
CA LEU A 169 25.96 2.10 -23.02
C LEU A 169 26.31 3.57 -23.35
N ARG A 170 25.38 4.48 -23.08
CA ARG A 170 25.60 5.93 -23.19
C ARG A 170 26.30 6.54 -21.99
N GLY A 171 26.59 5.75 -20.94
CA GLY A 171 27.16 6.23 -19.68
C GLY A 171 26.19 7.03 -18.81
N ARG A 172 24.88 6.97 -19.07
CA ARG A 172 23.84 7.71 -18.34
C ARG A 172 23.33 6.91 -17.17
N ALA A 173 24.06 6.97 -16.06
CA ALA A 173 23.83 6.09 -14.91
C ALA A 173 22.45 6.27 -14.28
N VAL A 174 21.97 7.51 -14.12
CA VAL A 174 20.68 7.80 -13.47
C VAL A 174 19.52 7.30 -14.31
N GLU A 175 19.51 7.59 -15.61
CA GLU A 175 18.47 7.12 -16.54
C GLU A 175 18.48 5.59 -16.67
N ALA A 176 19.67 4.98 -16.76
CA ALA A 176 19.82 3.54 -16.84
C ALA A 176 19.25 2.86 -15.58
N LEU A 177 19.55 3.37 -14.38
CA LEU A 177 19.03 2.89 -13.11
C LEU A 177 17.50 3.04 -13.01
N GLN A 178 16.99 4.22 -13.38
CA GLN A 178 15.55 4.48 -13.38
C GLN A 178 14.79 3.50 -14.29
N PHE A 179 15.28 3.31 -15.52
CA PHE A 179 14.65 2.38 -16.46
C PHE A 179 14.80 0.92 -16.04
N TYR A 180 15.94 0.54 -15.45
CA TYR A 180 16.11 -0.79 -14.86
C TYR A 180 15.07 -1.08 -13.78
N HIS A 181 14.89 -0.16 -12.83
CA HIS A 181 13.89 -0.34 -11.78
C HIS A 181 12.48 -0.42 -12.37
N ARG A 182 12.13 0.48 -13.30
CA ARG A 182 10.78 0.58 -13.85
C ARG A 182 10.43 -0.57 -14.82
N LEU A 183 11.37 -0.94 -15.70
CA LEU A 183 11.10 -1.83 -16.83
C LEU A 183 11.57 -3.27 -16.61
N THR A 184 12.41 -3.50 -15.58
CA THR A 184 12.95 -4.83 -15.27
C THR A 184 12.56 -5.26 -13.85
N LEU A 185 12.95 -4.51 -12.82
CA LEU A 185 12.75 -4.92 -11.43
C LEU A 185 11.27 -4.93 -11.02
N LEU A 186 10.51 -3.88 -11.33
CA LEU A 186 9.08 -3.84 -11.00
C LEU A 186 8.26 -4.93 -11.72
N PRO A 187 8.43 -5.20 -13.03
CA PRO A 187 7.79 -6.35 -13.67
C PRO A 187 8.21 -7.71 -13.10
N LEU A 188 9.48 -7.89 -12.71
CA LEU A 188 9.92 -9.08 -11.99
C LEU A 188 9.17 -9.24 -10.66
N VAL A 189 9.04 -8.17 -9.88
CA VAL A 189 8.28 -8.20 -8.62
C VAL A 189 6.79 -8.48 -8.88
N GLU A 190 6.21 -7.97 -9.98
CA GLU A 190 4.82 -8.28 -10.35
C GLU A 190 4.62 -9.77 -10.61
N VAL A 191 5.49 -10.45 -11.37
CA VAL A 191 5.38 -11.90 -11.60
C VAL A 191 5.65 -12.72 -10.34
N LEU A 192 6.56 -12.28 -9.46
CA LEU A 192 6.79 -12.90 -8.15
C LEU A 192 5.56 -12.79 -7.24
N ARG A 193 4.89 -11.64 -7.25
CA ARG A 193 3.62 -11.46 -6.52
C ARG A 193 2.50 -12.29 -7.11
N LEU A 194 2.40 -12.40 -8.43
CA LEU A 194 1.45 -13.30 -9.09
C LEU A 194 1.63 -14.76 -8.64
N LEU A 195 2.88 -15.18 -8.40
CA LEU A 195 3.18 -16.53 -7.92
C LEU A 195 2.86 -16.72 -6.43
N HIS A 196 3.23 -15.76 -5.56
CA HIS A 196 3.21 -15.93 -4.10
C HIS A 196 2.04 -15.26 -3.40
N CYS A 197 1.51 -14.16 -3.93
CA CYS A 197 0.42 -13.38 -3.33
C CYS A 197 -0.42 -12.66 -4.42
N PRO A 198 -1.11 -13.41 -5.30
CA PRO A 198 -1.75 -12.87 -6.51
C PRO A 198 -2.74 -11.73 -6.24
N ALA A 199 -3.46 -11.76 -5.13
CA ALA A 199 -4.36 -10.68 -4.73
C ALA A 199 -3.64 -9.33 -4.60
N ARG A 200 -2.35 -9.34 -4.20
CA ARG A 200 -1.53 -8.13 -4.01
C ARG A 200 -0.53 -7.88 -5.14
N ARG A 201 -0.78 -8.40 -6.34
CA ARG A 201 0.10 -8.21 -7.52
C ARG A 201 0.39 -6.74 -7.83
N GLY A 202 -0.55 -5.85 -7.56
CA GLY A 202 -0.43 -4.41 -7.82
C GLY A 202 0.31 -3.59 -6.75
N PHE A 203 0.79 -4.21 -5.64
CA PHE A 203 1.43 -3.50 -4.54
C PHE A 203 2.89 -3.08 -4.82
N GLY A 204 3.48 -3.49 -5.95
CA GLY A 204 4.85 -3.13 -6.31
C GLY A 204 5.85 -3.55 -5.23
N LEU A 205 6.71 -2.62 -4.80
CA LEU A 205 7.76 -2.89 -3.78
C LEU A 205 7.27 -2.73 -2.33
N ARG A 206 6.00 -2.36 -2.09
CA ARG A 206 5.47 -2.24 -0.73
C ARG A 206 5.24 -3.60 -0.10
N TYR A 207 5.54 -3.72 1.18
CA TYR A 207 5.22 -4.90 2.00
C TYR A 207 5.86 -6.22 1.51
N LEU A 208 7.02 -6.17 0.85
CA LEU A 208 7.69 -7.38 0.31
C LEU A 208 7.98 -8.40 1.42
N ALA A 209 8.54 -7.95 2.55
CA ALA A 209 8.90 -8.82 3.67
C ALA A 209 7.68 -9.54 4.31
N ARG A 210 6.49 -8.97 4.17
CA ARG A 210 5.24 -9.58 4.64
C ARG A 210 4.65 -10.56 3.63
N ASP A 211 4.70 -10.20 2.34
CA ASP A 211 3.93 -10.83 1.27
C ASP A 211 4.70 -11.93 0.53
N LEU A 212 6.05 -11.89 0.58
CA LEU A 212 6.90 -12.82 -0.16
C LEU A 212 7.80 -13.64 0.78
N PRO A 213 8.22 -14.84 0.36
CA PRO A 213 9.17 -15.65 1.12
C PRO A 213 10.48 -14.91 1.39
N PRO A 214 11.11 -15.07 2.56
CA PRO A 214 12.35 -14.35 2.92
C PRO A 214 13.48 -14.48 1.90
N ALA A 215 13.66 -15.67 1.31
CA ALA A 215 14.68 -15.91 0.28
C ALA A 215 14.41 -15.11 -1.01
N VAL A 216 13.13 -14.94 -1.37
CA VAL A 216 12.70 -14.11 -2.52
C VAL A 216 12.99 -12.64 -2.23
N CYS A 217 12.63 -12.15 -1.03
CA CYS A 217 12.93 -10.79 -0.61
C CYS A 217 14.43 -10.49 -0.65
N ALA A 218 15.26 -11.34 -0.06
CA ALA A 218 16.71 -11.17 -0.06
C ALA A 218 17.29 -11.10 -1.48
N ARG A 219 16.78 -11.91 -2.42
CA ARG A 219 17.21 -11.86 -3.82
C ARG A 219 16.75 -10.57 -4.51
N ILE A 220 15.54 -10.08 -4.23
CA ILE A 220 15.06 -8.78 -4.75
C ILE A 220 15.94 -7.65 -4.21
N GLU A 221 16.30 -7.66 -2.92
CA GLU A 221 17.17 -6.64 -2.31
C GLU A 221 18.52 -6.56 -3.01
N VAL A 222 19.17 -7.72 -3.26
CA VAL A 222 20.44 -7.77 -4.01
C VAL A 222 20.29 -7.15 -5.39
N LEU A 223 19.20 -7.38 -6.10
CA LEU A 223 18.93 -6.80 -7.42
C LEU A 223 18.60 -5.30 -7.35
N ALA A 224 17.93 -4.84 -6.30
CA ALA A 224 17.50 -3.45 -6.15
C ALA A 224 18.65 -2.48 -5.87
N PHE A 225 19.64 -2.86 -5.05
CA PHE A 225 20.78 -2.01 -4.69
C PHE A 225 21.89 -2.13 -5.73
N VAL A 226 21.94 -1.17 -6.64
CA VAL A 226 22.92 -1.09 -7.75
C VAL A 226 24.01 -0.09 -7.42
N ARG A 227 25.30 -0.49 -7.50
CA ARG A 227 26.46 0.33 -7.16
C ARG A 227 26.91 1.24 -8.31
N ASP A 228 26.97 0.69 -9.52
CA ASP A 228 27.52 1.35 -10.72
C ASP A 228 26.94 0.70 -12.00
N LEU A 229 27.34 1.20 -13.17
CA LEU A 229 26.85 0.70 -14.47
C LEU A 229 27.28 -0.75 -14.78
N THR A 230 28.41 -1.20 -14.24
CA THR A 230 28.88 -2.59 -14.41
C THR A 230 28.02 -3.54 -13.57
N ASP A 231 27.76 -3.16 -12.32
CA ASP A 231 26.88 -3.90 -11.42
C ASP A 231 25.43 -3.95 -11.96
N LEU A 232 24.97 -2.82 -12.56
CA LEU A 232 23.67 -2.74 -13.22
C LEU A 232 23.56 -3.75 -14.37
N GLU A 233 24.61 -3.89 -15.20
CA GLU A 233 24.61 -4.87 -16.29
C GLU A 233 24.40 -6.30 -15.79
N VAL A 234 25.17 -6.70 -14.77
CA VAL A 234 25.07 -8.04 -14.16
C VAL A 234 23.66 -8.27 -13.58
N LYS A 235 23.16 -7.31 -12.79
CA LYS A 235 21.85 -7.41 -12.14
C LYS A 235 20.70 -7.38 -13.14
N HIS A 236 20.82 -6.59 -14.20
CA HIS A 236 19.84 -6.55 -15.28
C HIS A 236 19.72 -7.93 -15.95
N GLY A 237 20.85 -8.59 -16.28
CA GLY A 237 20.84 -9.96 -16.81
C GLY A 237 20.22 -10.97 -15.84
N GLN A 238 20.60 -10.93 -14.57
CA GLN A 238 20.05 -11.82 -13.54
C GLN A 238 18.54 -11.63 -13.33
N ALA A 239 18.07 -10.39 -13.32
CA ALA A 239 16.65 -10.07 -13.17
C ALA A 239 15.82 -10.53 -14.38
N GLN A 240 16.37 -10.40 -15.61
CA GLN A 240 15.71 -10.90 -16.81
C GLN A 240 15.58 -12.43 -16.79
N LEU A 241 16.63 -13.16 -16.45
CA LEU A 241 16.58 -14.63 -16.35
C LEU A 241 15.53 -15.07 -15.34
N TRP A 242 15.49 -14.44 -14.18
CA TRP A 242 14.52 -14.77 -13.13
C TRP A 242 13.10 -14.43 -13.55
N PHE A 243 12.87 -13.30 -14.23
CA PHE A 243 11.55 -12.96 -14.76
C PHE A 243 11.01 -14.05 -15.69
N TRP A 244 11.83 -14.52 -16.65
CA TRP A 244 11.41 -15.53 -17.61
C TRP A 244 11.16 -16.89 -16.96
N GLU A 245 11.97 -17.27 -15.98
CA GLU A 245 11.77 -18.47 -15.16
C GLU A 245 10.39 -18.46 -14.50
N ILE A 246 10.08 -17.38 -13.75
CA ILE A 246 8.80 -17.26 -13.01
C ILE A 246 7.61 -17.14 -13.97
N LEU A 247 7.73 -16.37 -15.03
CA LEU A 247 6.68 -16.26 -16.04
C LEU A 247 6.36 -17.62 -16.67
N GLY A 248 7.38 -18.43 -16.98
CA GLY A 248 7.19 -19.79 -17.49
C GLY A 248 6.43 -20.69 -16.52
N VAL A 249 6.72 -20.60 -15.22
CA VAL A 249 5.97 -21.32 -14.18
C VAL A 249 4.49 -20.89 -14.14
N LEU A 250 4.24 -19.58 -14.18
CA LEU A 250 2.86 -19.04 -14.15
C LEU A 250 2.05 -19.46 -15.39
N GLU A 251 2.65 -19.44 -16.58
CA GLU A 251 1.99 -19.85 -17.82
C GLU A 251 1.69 -21.36 -17.85
N ALA A 252 2.60 -22.19 -17.33
CA ALA A 252 2.41 -23.63 -17.25
C ALA A 252 1.33 -24.04 -16.24
N SER A 253 1.11 -23.23 -15.19
CA SER A 253 0.11 -23.52 -14.14
C SER A 253 -1.33 -23.32 -14.59
N GLY A 254 -1.57 -22.60 -15.69
CA GLY A 254 -2.93 -22.26 -16.17
C GLY A 254 -3.71 -21.40 -15.17
N PRO A 255 -4.94 -21.01 -15.49
CA PRO A 255 -5.87 -20.46 -14.50
C PRO A 255 -6.33 -21.62 -13.60
N GLY A 256 -5.60 -21.90 -12.52
CA GLY A 256 -5.81 -23.06 -11.64
C GLY A 256 -7.28 -23.36 -11.30
N PRO A 257 -7.62 -24.61 -10.88
CA PRO A 257 -8.97 -24.96 -10.55
C PRO A 257 -9.52 -24.04 -9.45
N ALA A 258 -10.78 -23.67 -9.60
CA ALA A 258 -11.54 -23.02 -8.54
C ALA A 258 -11.71 -24.03 -7.39
N HIS A 259 -10.91 -23.88 -6.34
CA HIS A 259 -11.12 -24.57 -5.06
C HIS A 259 -11.55 -23.54 -4.02
#